data_fc6ced63f57102e808a1bddd6d161ae1
#
_entry.id   fc6ced63f57102e808a1bddd6d161ae1
#
_cell.length_a   1.000
_cell.length_b   1.000
_cell.length_c   1.000
_cell.angle_alpha   90.00
_cell.angle_beta   90.00
_cell.angle_gamma   90.00
#
_symmetry.space_group_name_H-M   'P 1'
#
loop_
_entity.id
_entity.type
_entity.pdbx_description
1 polymer ?
#
loop_
_entity_poly.entity_id
_entity_poly.type
_entity_poly.pdbx_seq_one_letter_code
_entity_poly.pdbx_strand_id
1 'polypeptide(L)'
;QQHQELMLMDLLDGFSRQPLEPAYRSDWCDQFENQPITAGDTTDPQTHEPWLDCHGGLVEVGHSGDAFHFDNEGPRHRTWLDPFSIASQLVSNGAYKRFIDDGGYERPELWMSEGWAERSVRGWEAPRYWRRDHDGQGPWRWEFTLAGRSPLKDQQPVRHLSWFEADAYARWAGARLPSEAEWELASSDHGNALQQSHGQLWQWTSSPYRPYPGFQPAAGAVGEYNGKFMTSQFVLRGSSQLTPRGHSRDTYRNFFTPASRWMAAGLRLAQ
;
A
#
# COMPACT_ATOMS: atom_id res chain seq x y z
N GLN A 1 -5.62 12.45 -14.61
CA GLN A 1 -4.79 12.42 -13.39
C GLN A 1 -4.30 11.00 -13.11
N GLN A 2 -5.17 10.00 -13.08
CA GLN A 2 -4.80 8.60 -12.84
C GLN A 2 -3.69 8.10 -13.81
N HIS A 3 -3.82 8.37 -15.12
CA HIS A 3 -2.79 7.97 -16.08
C HIS A 3 -1.43 8.69 -15.89
N GLN A 4 -1.40 9.87 -15.28
CA GLN A 4 -0.13 10.53 -14.94
C GLN A 4 0.66 9.73 -13.90
N GLU A 5 -0.02 9.24 -12.87
CA GLU A 5 0.55 8.36 -11.87
C GLU A 5 1.01 7.04 -12.48
N LEU A 6 0.15 6.39 -13.27
CA LEU A 6 0.49 5.13 -13.94
C LEU A 6 1.72 5.26 -14.85
N MET A 7 1.84 6.35 -15.61
CA MET A 7 3.01 6.58 -16.47
C MET A 7 4.31 6.69 -15.68
N LEU A 8 4.31 7.33 -14.50
CA LEU A 8 5.50 7.40 -13.63
C LEU A 8 5.86 6.04 -13.05
N MET A 9 4.87 5.24 -12.68
CA MET A 9 5.08 3.87 -12.22
C MET A 9 5.62 2.96 -13.34
N ASP A 10 5.11 3.09 -14.56
CA ASP A 10 5.59 2.34 -15.73
C ASP A 10 7.04 2.72 -16.08
N LEU A 11 7.38 4.02 -16.02
CA LEU A 11 8.75 4.48 -16.20
C LEU A 11 9.69 3.89 -15.15
N LEU A 12 9.28 3.90 -13.88
CA LEU A 12 10.06 3.31 -12.80
C LEU A 12 10.31 1.82 -13.06
N ASP A 13 9.27 1.07 -13.43
CA ASP A 13 9.39 -0.36 -13.72
C ASP A 13 10.30 -0.62 -14.93
N GLY A 14 10.12 0.12 -16.00
CA GLY A 14 10.94 0.01 -17.21
C GLY A 14 12.42 0.30 -16.94
N PHE A 15 12.71 1.39 -16.24
CA PHE A 15 14.08 1.81 -15.91
C PHE A 15 14.76 0.86 -14.91
N SER A 16 14.01 0.31 -13.97
CA SER A 16 14.54 -0.65 -12.98
C SER A 16 15.09 -1.94 -13.60
N ARG A 17 14.69 -2.24 -14.83
CA ARG A 17 15.14 -3.41 -15.60
C ARG A 17 16.39 -3.15 -16.45
N GLN A 18 16.79 -1.88 -16.54
CA GLN A 18 17.99 -1.50 -17.28
C GLN A 18 19.23 -1.73 -16.41
N PRO A 19 20.26 -2.41 -16.90
CA PRO A 19 21.50 -2.65 -16.12
C PRO A 19 22.20 -1.38 -15.66
N LEU A 20 22.01 -0.27 -16.37
CA LEU A 20 22.60 1.03 -16.02
C LEU A 20 21.78 1.80 -14.96
N GLU A 21 20.61 1.29 -14.56
CA GLU A 21 19.71 1.92 -13.58
C GLU A 21 19.55 3.44 -13.80
N PRO A 22 19.09 3.91 -14.99
CA PRO A 22 19.05 5.33 -15.31
C PRO A 22 18.02 6.06 -14.44
N ALA A 23 18.34 7.27 -14.03
CA ALA A 23 17.35 8.16 -13.38
C ALA A 23 16.40 8.75 -14.42
N TYR A 24 15.11 8.86 -14.08
CA TYR A 24 14.17 9.72 -14.82
C TYR A 24 14.55 11.19 -14.63
N ARG A 25 14.83 11.57 -13.38
CA ARG A 25 15.39 12.87 -13.00
C ARG A 25 16.30 12.67 -11.78
N SER A 26 17.55 13.07 -11.89
CA SER A 26 18.52 12.94 -10.80
C SER A 26 18.19 13.83 -9.58
N ASP A 27 17.42 14.91 -9.81
CA ASP A 27 16.91 15.81 -8.78
C ASP A 27 15.50 15.42 -8.29
N TRP A 28 15.01 14.22 -8.63
CA TRP A 28 13.73 13.74 -8.13
C TRP A 28 13.82 13.56 -6.62
N CYS A 29 13.19 14.46 -5.90
CA CYS A 29 13.00 14.31 -4.46
C CYS A 29 11.73 13.51 -4.24
N ASP A 30 11.85 12.33 -3.67
CA ASP A 30 10.71 11.68 -3.05
C ASP A 30 10.21 12.59 -1.93
N GLN A 31 8.93 12.93 -1.91
CA GLN A 31 8.34 13.83 -0.90
C GLN A 31 8.52 13.30 0.54
N PHE A 32 8.98 12.06 0.70
CA PHE A 32 9.39 11.48 1.97
C PHE A 32 10.55 12.23 2.65
N GLU A 33 11.39 12.95 1.91
CA GLU A 33 12.57 13.62 2.47
C GLU A 33 12.22 14.83 3.35
N ASN A 34 11.03 15.40 3.18
CA ASN A 34 10.63 16.64 3.82
C ASN A 34 9.55 16.51 4.90
N GLN A 35 9.08 15.29 5.19
CA GLN A 35 8.17 15.11 6.32
C GLN A 35 8.97 14.82 7.58
N PRO A 36 8.73 15.57 8.69
CA PRO A 36 9.32 15.22 9.96
C PRO A 36 8.82 13.81 10.32
N ILE A 37 9.74 12.86 10.29
CA ILE A 37 9.54 11.57 10.88
C ILE A 37 9.44 11.85 12.37
N THR A 38 8.23 11.85 12.90
CA THR A 38 8.05 11.84 14.36
C THR A 38 8.66 10.52 14.82
N ALA A 39 9.86 10.63 15.37
CA ALA A 39 10.63 9.52 15.86
C ALA A 39 9.90 8.83 17.03
N GLY A 40 9.03 7.90 16.69
CA GLY A 40 8.86 6.74 17.52
C GLY A 40 10.00 5.80 17.12
N ASP A 41 10.98 5.65 17.96
CA ASP A 41 12.07 4.69 17.78
C ASP A 41 11.49 3.29 17.97
N THR A 42 10.67 2.83 17.02
CA THR A 42 10.02 1.53 17.06
C THR A 42 10.94 0.50 16.43
N THR A 43 11.97 0.16 17.18
CA THR A 43 12.90 -0.93 16.85
C THR A 43 12.27 -2.32 17.05
N ASP A 44 11.08 -2.40 17.64
CA ASP A 44 10.40 -3.67 17.94
C ASP A 44 9.18 -3.86 16.99
N PRO A 45 9.12 -4.95 16.22
CA PRO A 45 7.96 -5.26 15.40
C PRO A 45 6.68 -5.51 16.22
N GLN A 46 6.78 -5.76 17.51
CA GLN A 46 5.65 -5.91 18.42
C GLN A 46 5.19 -4.56 19.02
N THR A 47 5.96 -3.49 18.86
CA THR A 47 5.60 -2.15 19.32
C THR A 47 5.25 -1.24 18.14
N HIS A 48 4.19 -1.55 17.42
CA HIS A 48 3.54 -0.61 16.51
C HIS A 48 2.75 0.40 17.35
N GLU A 49 3.45 1.25 18.09
CA GLU A 49 2.85 2.31 18.89
C GLU A 49 2.94 3.67 18.16
N PRO A 50 1.92 4.47 18.24
CA PRO A 50 0.63 4.19 18.87
C PRO A 50 -0.37 3.49 17.94
N TRP A 51 -1.15 2.58 18.49
CA TRP A 51 -2.37 2.07 17.90
C TRP A 51 -3.50 3.10 18.10
N LEU A 52 -4.38 3.22 17.13
CA LEU A 52 -5.56 4.06 17.17
C LEU A 52 -6.79 3.16 17.28
N ASP A 53 -7.52 3.30 18.38
CA ASP A 53 -8.69 2.46 18.65
C ASP A 53 -9.93 3.01 17.94
N CYS A 54 -10.61 2.16 17.21
CA CYS A 54 -11.86 2.43 16.52
C CYS A 54 -12.99 1.60 17.16
N HIS A 55 -14.06 2.26 17.57
CA HIS A 55 -15.15 1.59 18.26
C HIS A 55 -16.01 0.71 17.35
N GLY A 56 -15.92 0.89 16.04
CA GLY A 56 -16.73 0.14 15.09
C GLY A 56 -18.24 0.44 15.23
N GLY A 57 -19.06 -0.60 15.03
CA GLY A 57 -20.53 -0.49 15.03
C GLY A 57 -21.11 -0.43 13.62
N LEU A 58 -22.32 0.09 13.50
CA LEU A 58 -22.98 0.31 12.21
C LEU A 58 -22.47 1.62 11.61
N VAL A 59 -21.61 1.53 10.61
CA VAL A 59 -20.97 2.68 9.96
C VAL A 59 -21.43 2.85 8.51
N GLU A 60 -21.26 4.03 7.97
CA GLU A 60 -21.54 4.31 6.56
C GLU A 60 -20.23 4.45 5.80
N VAL A 61 -20.10 3.70 4.71
CA VAL A 61 -18.90 3.62 3.85
C VAL A 61 -19.28 4.05 2.43
N GLY A 62 -18.38 4.75 1.77
CA GLY A 62 -18.54 5.24 0.41
C GLY A 62 -18.83 6.74 0.32
N HIS A 63 -18.73 7.26 -0.88
CA HIS A 63 -18.87 8.70 -1.15
C HIS A 63 -20.27 9.22 -0.85
N SER A 64 -20.33 10.44 -0.32
CA SER A 64 -21.57 11.20 -0.13
C SER A 64 -21.39 12.64 -0.64
N GLY A 65 -22.46 13.21 -1.20
CA GLY A 65 -22.47 14.58 -1.73
C GLY A 65 -22.24 14.66 -3.24
N ASP A 66 -22.18 15.89 -3.75
CA ASP A 66 -22.16 16.19 -5.17
C ASP A 66 -20.74 16.38 -5.76
N ALA A 67 -19.70 16.23 -4.92
CA ALA A 67 -18.32 16.37 -5.38
C ALA A 67 -17.94 15.21 -6.31
N PHE A 68 -16.95 15.45 -7.17
CA PHE A 68 -16.44 14.42 -8.07
C PHE A 68 -15.96 13.18 -7.31
N HIS A 69 -16.43 12.03 -7.74
CA HIS A 69 -16.00 10.70 -7.29
C HIS A 69 -16.13 9.71 -8.46
N PHE A 70 -15.46 8.58 -8.34
CA PHE A 70 -15.65 7.48 -9.28
C PHE A 70 -16.88 6.66 -8.90
N ASP A 71 -17.49 5.99 -9.89
CA ASP A 71 -18.66 5.14 -9.69
C ASP A 71 -18.45 4.03 -8.66
N ASN A 72 -17.22 3.49 -8.57
CA ASN A 72 -16.85 2.45 -7.62
C ASN A 72 -16.74 2.93 -6.16
N GLU A 73 -16.75 4.24 -5.92
CA GLU A 73 -16.79 4.83 -4.58
C GLU A 73 -18.21 4.88 -3.99
N GLY A 74 -19.21 4.49 -4.75
CA GLY A 74 -20.61 4.47 -4.38
C GLY A 74 -21.35 3.18 -4.78
N PRO A 75 -22.61 3.09 -4.37
CA PRO A 75 -23.32 4.01 -3.50
C PRO A 75 -22.85 3.91 -2.04
N ARG A 76 -23.02 5.00 -1.28
CA ARG A 76 -22.81 4.98 0.17
C ARG A 76 -23.76 3.98 0.80
N HIS A 77 -23.23 3.14 1.67
CA HIS A 77 -23.99 2.03 2.26
C HIS A 77 -23.55 1.77 3.70
N ARG A 78 -24.41 1.07 4.44
CA ARG A 78 -24.12 0.69 5.81
C ARG A 78 -23.40 -0.64 5.88
N THR A 79 -22.39 -0.71 6.75
CA THR A 79 -21.69 -1.94 7.08
C THR A 79 -21.48 -2.02 8.59
N TRP A 80 -21.39 -3.24 9.13
CA TRP A 80 -21.01 -3.46 10.51
C TRP A 80 -19.50 -3.69 10.59
N LEU A 81 -18.86 -3.02 11.54
CA LEU A 81 -17.46 -3.26 11.89
C LEU A 81 -17.40 -3.62 13.38
N ASP A 82 -16.69 -4.67 13.72
CA ASP A 82 -16.31 -4.93 15.10
C ASP A 82 -15.29 -3.88 15.57
N PRO A 83 -15.17 -3.62 16.88
CA PRO A 83 -14.09 -2.78 17.40
C PRO A 83 -12.73 -3.31 16.95
N PHE A 84 -11.85 -2.41 16.54
CA PHE A 84 -10.51 -2.75 16.05
C PHE A 84 -9.50 -1.65 16.41
N SER A 85 -8.24 -1.96 16.31
CA SER A 85 -7.18 -0.95 16.37
C SER A 85 -6.40 -0.93 15.07
N ILE A 86 -5.98 0.26 14.65
CA ILE A 86 -5.20 0.46 13.43
C ILE A 86 -3.88 1.18 13.77
N ALA A 87 -2.78 0.77 13.16
CA ALA A 87 -1.49 1.41 13.38
C ALA A 87 -1.51 2.86 12.87
N SER A 88 -1.01 3.81 13.68
CA SER A 88 -0.99 5.23 13.32
C SER A 88 -0.09 5.53 12.12
N GLN A 89 0.91 4.68 11.85
CA GLN A 89 1.91 4.83 10.79
C GLN A 89 1.95 3.63 9.87
N LEU A 90 2.52 3.83 8.67
CA LEU A 90 2.86 2.76 7.74
C LEU A 90 4.04 1.93 8.27
N VAL A 91 4.12 0.67 7.86
CA VAL A 91 5.29 -0.18 8.15
C VAL A 91 6.53 0.41 7.48
N SER A 92 7.62 0.55 8.24
CA SER A 92 8.87 1.12 7.75
C SER A 92 9.78 0.08 7.07
N ASN A 93 10.76 0.56 6.29
CA ASN A 93 11.79 -0.29 5.70
C ASN A 93 12.57 -1.07 6.77
N GLY A 94 12.90 -0.42 7.89
CA GLY A 94 13.61 -1.08 8.99
C GLY A 94 12.81 -2.21 9.61
N ALA A 95 11.50 -2.02 9.82
CA ALA A 95 10.61 -3.06 10.29
C ALA A 95 10.51 -4.23 9.28
N TYR A 96 10.44 -3.90 8.00
CA TYR A 96 10.38 -4.92 6.94
C TYR A 96 11.69 -5.70 6.77
N LYS A 97 12.85 -5.07 6.99
CA LYS A 97 14.15 -5.77 7.03
C LYS A 97 14.16 -6.86 8.10
N ARG A 98 13.62 -6.58 9.30
CA ARG A 98 13.53 -7.59 10.36
C ARG A 98 12.70 -8.80 9.94
N PHE A 99 11.59 -8.58 9.22
CA PHE A 99 10.81 -9.69 8.65
C PHE A 99 11.64 -10.54 7.68
N ILE A 100 12.44 -9.90 6.83
CA ILE A 100 13.35 -10.60 5.89
C ILE A 100 14.41 -11.37 6.66
N ASP A 101 15.06 -10.71 7.64
CA ASP A 101 16.16 -11.29 8.44
C ASP A 101 15.68 -12.48 9.31
N ASP A 102 14.41 -12.47 9.73
CA ASP A 102 13.74 -13.60 10.44
C ASP A 102 13.27 -14.70 9.47
N GLY A 103 13.68 -14.67 8.21
CA GLY A 103 13.35 -15.66 7.20
C GLY A 103 11.92 -15.59 6.69
N GLY A 104 11.27 -14.44 6.75
CA GLY A 104 9.87 -14.26 6.36
C GLY A 104 9.55 -14.71 4.93
N TYR A 105 10.51 -14.62 4.02
CA TYR A 105 10.38 -15.13 2.65
C TYR A 105 10.63 -16.63 2.51
N GLU A 106 11.07 -17.31 3.57
CA GLU A 106 11.38 -18.74 3.56
C GLU A 106 10.36 -19.57 4.37
N ARG A 107 9.38 -18.89 4.98
CA ARG A 107 8.39 -19.47 5.91
C ARG A 107 7.03 -19.57 5.21
N PRO A 108 6.69 -20.73 4.58
CA PRO A 108 5.45 -20.91 3.82
C PRO A 108 4.19 -20.72 4.65
N GLU A 109 4.24 -20.94 5.98
CA GLU A 109 3.09 -20.76 6.86
C GLU A 109 2.61 -19.32 7.00
N LEU A 110 3.43 -18.36 6.64
CA LEU A 110 3.06 -16.94 6.63
C LEU A 110 2.31 -16.53 5.38
N TRP A 111 2.44 -17.28 4.30
CA TRP A 111 1.97 -16.90 2.97
C TRP A 111 0.65 -17.56 2.58
N MET A 112 -0.18 -16.83 1.86
CA MET A 112 -1.26 -17.45 1.11
C MET A 112 -0.69 -18.36 0.03
N SER A 113 -1.38 -19.46 -0.28
CA SER A 113 -0.91 -20.51 -1.22
C SER A 113 -0.46 -19.95 -2.58
N GLU A 114 -1.25 -19.06 -3.19
CA GLU A 114 -0.91 -18.42 -4.45
C GLU A 114 0.33 -17.50 -4.29
N GLY A 115 0.40 -16.76 -3.19
CA GLY A 115 1.55 -15.89 -2.88
C GLY A 115 2.84 -16.67 -2.71
N TRP A 116 2.79 -17.82 -2.05
CA TRP A 116 3.93 -18.72 -1.93
C TRP A 116 4.40 -19.26 -3.28
N ALA A 117 3.46 -19.64 -4.14
CA ALA A 117 3.78 -20.10 -5.49
C ALA A 117 4.41 -19.00 -6.35
N GLU A 118 3.84 -17.79 -6.34
CA GLU A 118 4.37 -16.60 -7.04
C GLU A 118 5.78 -16.24 -6.56
N ARG A 119 5.96 -16.17 -5.24
CA ARG A 119 7.27 -15.92 -4.60
C ARG A 119 8.30 -16.94 -5.08
N SER A 120 7.96 -18.22 -5.06
CA SER A 120 8.88 -19.30 -5.41
C SER A 120 9.25 -19.27 -6.89
N VAL A 121 8.28 -19.12 -7.78
CA VAL A 121 8.50 -19.09 -9.24
C VAL A 121 9.29 -17.85 -9.65
N ARG A 122 9.05 -16.71 -9.03
CA ARG A 122 9.69 -15.43 -9.38
C ARG A 122 10.94 -15.11 -8.55
N GLY A 123 11.28 -15.95 -7.59
CA GLY A 123 12.45 -15.75 -6.72
C GLY A 123 12.37 -14.47 -5.87
N TRP A 124 11.20 -14.17 -5.29
CA TRP A 124 11.09 -12.98 -4.45
C TRP A 124 11.83 -13.21 -3.12
N GLU A 125 12.66 -12.24 -2.75
CA GLU A 125 13.45 -12.23 -1.50
C GLU A 125 13.32 -10.90 -0.74
N ALA A 126 12.78 -9.85 -1.36
CA ALA A 126 12.64 -8.51 -0.82
C ALA A 126 11.65 -7.70 -1.66
N PRO A 127 11.22 -6.49 -1.24
CA PRO A 127 10.45 -5.56 -2.05
C PRO A 127 11.05 -5.34 -3.44
N ARG A 128 10.20 -5.13 -4.47
CA ARG A 128 10.59 -5.23 -5.88
C ARG A 128 11.84 -4.44 -6.27
N TYR A 129 12.00 -3.23 -5.76
CA TYR A 129 13.08 -2.34 -6.18
C TYR A 129 14.21 -2.24 -5.17
N TRP A 130 14.20 -3.05 -4.12
CA TRP A 130 15.35 -3.14 -3.24
C TRP A 130 16.55 -3.77 -3.96
N ARG A 131 17.74 -3.30 -3.60
CA ARG A 131 19.00 -3.76 -4.19
C ARG A 131 20.01 -4.05 -3.09
N ARG A 132 20.82 -5.06 -3.33
CA ARG A 132 22.05 -5.34 -2.58
C ARG A 132 23.19 -4.51 -3.17
N ASP A 133 24.40 -4.67 -2.68
CA ASP A 133 25.58 -4.08 -3.31
C ASP A 133 25.79 -4.61 -4.75
N HIS A 134 26.69 -4.02 -5.52
CA HIS A 134 26.86 -4.32 -6.96
C HIS A 134 27.24 -5.78 -7.27
N ASP A 135 27.79 -6.49 -6.29
CA ASP A 135 28.09 -7.92 -6.39
C ASP A 135 26.86 -8.83 -6.15
N GLY A 136 25.71 -8.24 -5.85
CA GLY A 136 24.48 -8.95 -5.54
C GLY A 136 24.49 -9.67 -4.19
N GLN A 137 25.49 -9.44 -3.36
CA GLN A 137 25.67 -10.04 -2.06
C GLN A 137 25.42 -9.04 -0.92
N GLY A 138 25.38 -9.54 0.32
CA GLY A 138 25.26 -8.70 1.49
C GLY A 138 23.83 -8.20 1.77
N PRO A 139 23.68 -7.24 2.67
CA PRO A 139 22.39 -6.73 3.12
C PRO A 139 21.72 -5.85 2.05
N TRP A 140 20.40 -5.69 2.19
CA TRP A 140 19.62 -4.75 1.41
C TRP A 140 19.93 -3.32 1.87
N ARG A 141 20.58 -2.53 1.00
CA ARG A 141 21.07 -1.17 1.32
C ARG A 141 20.55 -0.09 0.40
N TRP A 142 20.03 -0.48 -0.75
CA TRP A 142 19.63 0.43 -1.81
C TRP A 142 18.24 0.14 -2.29
N GLU A 143 17.60 1.14 -2.83
CA GLU A 143 16.38 1.00 -3.61
C GLU A 143 16.54 1.71 -4.96
N PHE A 144 15.86 1.22 -5.98
CA PHE A 144 15.75 1.92 -7.25
C PHE A 144 14.52 2.83 -7.22
N THR A 145 14.72 4.11 -7.59
CA THR A 145 13.71 5.17 -7.58
C THR A 145 13.70 5.91 -8.91
N LEU A 146 12.79 6.88 -9.08
CA LEU A 146 12.81 7.78 -10.24
C LEU A 146 14.07 8.68 -10.27
N ALA A 147 14.80 8.79 -9.15
CA ALA A 147 16.11 9.43 -9.09
C ALA A 147 17.28 8.45 -9.38
N GLY A 148 16.98 7.22 -9.76
CA GLY A 148 17.96 6.14 -9.89
C GLY A 148 18.17 5.37 -8.58
N ARG A 149 19.33 4.74 -8.42
CA ARG A 149 19.71 4.00 -7.21
C ARG A 149 19.93 4.96 -6.04
N SER A 150 19.19 4.79 -4.97
CA SER A 150 19.21 5.63 -3.77
C SER A 150 19.43 4.78 -2.50
N PRO A 151 20.03 5.32 -1.44
CA PRO A 151 20.14 4.60 -0.17
C PRO A 151 18.78 4.25 0.40
N LEU A 152 18.64 3.01 0.87
CA LEU A 152 17.44 2.53 1.54
C LEU A 152 17.41 3.08 2.97
N LYS A 153 16.44 3.96 3.26
CA LYS A 153 16.30 4.62 4.56
C LYS A 153 15.34 3.82 5.45
N ASP A 154 15.82 3.35 6.60
CA ASP A 154 15.06 2.46 7.49
C ASP A 154 13.76 3.07 8.01
N GLN A 155 13.72 4.38 8.21
CA GLN A 155 12.54 5.08 8.73
C GLN A 155 11.47 5.39 7.68
N GLN A 156 11.79 5.27 6.40
CA GLN A 156 10.79 5.48 5.34
C GLN A 156 9.84 4.29 5.23
N PRO A 157 8.58 4.52 4.82
CA PRO A 157 7.63 3.43 4.60
C PRO A 157 8.13 2.46 3.53
N VAL A 158 7.98 1.16 3.81
CA VAL A 158 8.27 0.12 2.84
C VAL A 158 7.27 0.18 1.69
N ARG A 159 7.77 0.05 0.47
CA ARG A 159 6.99 0.21 -0.76
C ARG A 159 7.29 -0.84 -1.80
N HIS A 160 6.42 -0.90 -2.81
CA HIS A 160 6.55 -1.84 -3.92
C HIS A 160 6.42 -3.31 -3.49
N LEU A 161 5.45 -3.53 -2.61
CA LEU A 161 5.03 -4.83 -2.13
C LEU A 161 3.80 -5.32 -2.89
N SER A 162 3.74 -6.63 -3.12
CA SER A 162 2.49 -7.31 -3.47
C SER A 162 1.55 -7.36 -2.26
N TRP A 163 0.27 -7.65 -2.51
CA TRP A 163 -0.67 -7.95 -1.45
C TRP A 163 -0.21 -9.17 -0.62
N PHE A 164 0.35 -10.18 -1.28
CA PHE A 164 0.86 -11.37 -0.61
C PHE A 164 2.00 -11.08 0.37
N GLU A 165 2.92 -10.20 -0.01
CA GLU A 165 4.02 -9.75 0.86
C GLU A 165 3.50 -8.94 2.04
N ALA A 166 2.51 -8.07 1.80
CA ALA A 166 1.89 -7.28 2.85
C ALA A 166 1.13 -8.15 3.86
N ASP A 167 0.37 -9.16 3.39
CA ASP A 167 -0.34 -10.12 4.25
C ASP A 167 0.63 -11.02 5.03
N ALA A 168 1.71 -11.50 4.37
CA ALA A 168 2.72 -12.32 5.04
C ALA A 168 3.44 -11.55 6.15
N TYR A 169 3.79 -10.28 5.90
CA TYR A 169 4.35 -9.42 6.94
C TYR A 169 3.35 -9.22 8.10
N ALA A 170 2.09 -8.93 7.79
CA ALA A 170 1.08 -8.72 8.82
C ALA A 170 0.92 -9.96 9.73
N ARG A 171 0.88 -11.16 9.15
CA ARG A 171 0.85 -12.43 9.91
C ARG A 171 2.11 -12.63 10.76
N TRP A 172 3.28 -12.33 10.23
CA TRP A 172 4.54 -12.40 10.98
C TRP A 172 4.53 -11.46 12.17
N ALA A 173 3.98 -10.27 12.01
CA ALA A 173 3.84 -9.27 13.06
C ALA A 173 2.72 -9.58 14.09
N GLY A 174 1.99 -10.70 13.94
CA GLY A 174 0.86 -11.04 14.81
C GLY A 174 -0.35 -10.11 14.63
N ALA A 175 -0.48 -9.51 13.46
CA ALA A 175 -1.51 -8.55 13.09
C ALA A 175 -2.18 -8.96 11.76
N ARG A 176 -2.97 -8.07 11.19
CA ARG A 176 -3.64 -8.25 9.89
C ARG A 176 -3.62 -6.96 9.06
N LEU A 177 -4.00 -7.04 7.80
CA LEU A 177 -4.34 -5.87 7.01
C LEU A 177 -5.73 -5.35 7.43
N PRO A 178 -5.97 -4.04 7.45
CA PRO A 178 -7.31 -3.50 7.63
C PRO A 178 -8.20 -3.84 6.44
N SER A 179 -9.48 -3.97 6.65
CA SER A 179 -10.45 -3.92 5.55
C SER A 179 -10.54 -2.50 4.98
N GLU A 180 -11.08 -2.34 3.77
CA GLU A 180 -11.28 -1.02 3.18
C GLU A 180 -12.24 -0.14 3.99
N ALA A 181 -13.23 -0.76 4.64
CA ALA A 181 -14.19 -0.06 5.49
C ALA A 181 -13.56 0.38 6.83
N GLU A 182 -12.71 -0.45 7.44
CA GLU A 182 -11.94 -0.07 8.62
C GLU A 182 -10.99 1.09 8.33
N TRP A 183 -10.30 1.04 7.19
CA TRP A 183 -9.41 2.11 6.78
C TRP A 183 -10.17 3.44 6.60
N GLU A 184 -11.33 3.41 5.92
CA GLU A 184 -12.16 4.60 5.68
C GLU A 184 -12.69 5.19 6.99
N LEU A 185 -13.18 4.34 7.91
CA LEU A 185 -13.62 4.76 9.24
C LEU A 185 -12.47 5.41 10.02
N ALA A 186 -11.30 4.75 10.06
CA ALA A 186 -10.14 5.26 10.78
C ALA A 186 -9.65 6.59 10.23
N SER A 187 -9.67 6.78 8.91
CA SER A 187 -9.31 8.06 8.28
C SER A 187 -10.26 9.18 8.68
N SER A 188 -11.57 8.88 8.74
CA SER A 188 -12.60 9.83 9.19
C SER A 188 -12.49 10.16 10.67
N ASP A 189 -12.29 9.15 11.53
CA ASP A 189 -12.37 9.32 12.99
C ASP A 189 -11.10 9.95 13.56
N HIS A 190 -9.94 9.60 13.02
CA HIS A 190 -8.65 10.01 13.56
C HIS A 190 -7.97 11.15 12.81
N GLY A 191 -8.37 11.41 11.56
CA GLY A 191 -7.82 12.50 10.76
C GLY A 191 -6.28 12.51 10.75
N ASN A 192 -5.68 13.58 11.26
CA ASN A 192 -4.22 13.74 11.28
C ASN A 192 -3.48 12.73 12.19
N ALA A 193 -4.17 12.08 13.14
CA ALA A 193 -3.54 11.05 13.97
C ALA A 193 -3.27 9.77 13.16
N LEU A 194 -4.06 9.51 12.10
CA LEU A 194 -3.76 8.48 11.12
C LEU A 194 -2.70 9.02 10.14
N GLN A 195 -1.45 9.03 10.58
CA GLN A 195 -0.33 9.59 9.84
C GLN A 195 -0.12 8.85 8.52
N GLN A 196 0.41 9.56 7.50
CA GLN A 196 0.73 8.95 6.21
C GLN A 196 -0.47 8.30 5.49
N SER A 197 -1.69 8.70 5.83
CA SER A 197 -2.90 8.16 5.20
C SER A 197 -2.97 8.49 3.71
N HIS A 198 -2.52 9.70 3.32
CA HIS A 198 -2.51 10.18 1.93
C HIS A 198 -1.15 10.74 1.52
N GLY A 199 -0.86 10.70 0.21
CA GLY A 199 0.31 11.35 -0.38
C GLY A 199 1.63 10.63 -0.12
N GLN A 200 1.60 9.44 0.46
CA GLN A 200 2.79 8.63 0.72
C GLN A 200 2.77 7.36 -0.12
N LEU A 201 1.96 6.40 0.28
CA LEU A 201 1.78 5.13 -0.42
C LEU A 201 0.31 4.75 -0.48
N TRP A 202 -0.09 4.10 -1.54
CA TRP A 202 -1.28 3.27 -1.55
C TRP A 202 -1.13 2.16 -0.53
N GLN A 203 -2.18 1.90 0.24
CA GLN A 203 -2.17 0.95 1.35
C GLN A 203 -3.03 -0.25 1.00
N TRP A 204 -2.42 -1.43 0.94
CA TRP A 204 -3.14 -2.67 0.75
C TRP A 204 -4.14 -2.91 1.87
N THR A 205 -5.34 -3.32 1.51
CA THR A 205 -6.38 -3.76 2.44
C THR A 205 -6.64 -5.26 2.30
N SER A 206 -7.31 -5.85 3.28
CA SER A 206 -7.77 -7.25 3.19
C SER A 206 -9.00 -7.42 2.29
N SER A 207 -9.57 -6.34 1.77
CA SER A 207 -10.82 -6.36 1.01
C SER A 207 -10.60 -6.74 -0.45
N PRO A 208 -11.24 -7.81 -0.96
CA PRO A 208 -11.35 -8.04 -2.39
C PRO A 208 -12.10 -6.89 -3.06
N TYR A 209 -11.67 -6.52 -4.27
CA TYR A 209 -12.36 -5.51 -5.04
C TYR A 209 -13.69 -6.03 -5.58
N ARG A 210 -14.77 -5.65 -4.92
CA ARG A 210 -16.16 -6.04 -5.22
C ARG A 210 -17.04 -4.81 -5.40
N PRO A 211 -18.18 -4.93 -6.11
CA PRO A 211 -19.18 -3.87 -6.13
C PRO A 211 -19.73 -3.63 -4.73
N TYR A 212 -19.95 -2.37 -4.39
CA TYR A 212 -20.73 -2.02 -3.20
C TYR A 212 -22.19 -2.43 -3.37
N PRO A 213 -22.93 -2.66 -2.28
CA PRO A 213 -24.35 -2.96 -2.35
C PRO A 213 -25.11 -1.90 -3.15
N GLY A 214 -25.82 -2.33 -4.20
CA GLY A 214 -26.56 -1.42 -5.09
C GLY A 214 -25.71 -0.73 -6.17
N PHE A 215 -24.44 -1.09 -6.32
CA PHE A 215 -23.57 -0.56 -7.38
C PHE A 215 -24.19 -0.77 -8.77
N GLN A 216 -24.15 0.28 -9.57
CA GLN A 216 -24.47 0.23 -10.99
C GLN A 216 -23.39 1.00 -11.76
N PRO A 217 -22.81 0.41 -12.81
CA PRO A 217 -21.85 1.14 -13.64
C PRO A 217 -22.47 2.41 -14.20
N ALA A 218 -21.72 3.49 -14.19
CA ALA A 218 -22.16 4.73 -14.85
C ALA A 218 -22.39 4.48 -16.34
N ALA A 219 -23.30 5.24 -16.97
CA ALA A 219 -23.54 5.12 -18.39
C ALA A 219 -22.33 5.59 -19.21
N GLY A 220 -22.02 4.89 -20.29
CA GLY A 220 -20.95 5.24 -21.22
C GLY A 220 -19.57 4.71 -20.80
N ALA A 221 -18.53 5.22 -21.45
CA ALA A 221 -17.15 4.69 -21.33
C ALA A 221 -16.56 4.75 -19.91
N VAL A 222 -17.01 5.68 -19.08
CA VAL A 222 -16.53 5.81 -17.69
C VAL A 222 -16.98 4.63 -16.84
N GLY A 223 -18.21 4.17 -16.96
CA GLY A 223 -18.74 3.05 -16.19
C GLY A 223 -18.22 1.69 -16.65
N GLU A 224 -17.70 1.61 -17.87
CA GLU A 224 -17.09 0.38 -18.37
C GLU A 224 -15.73 0.07 -17.71
N TYR A 225 -15.07 1.07 -17.11
CA TYR A 225 -13.71 0.89 -16.61
C TYR A 225 -13.68 0.13 -15.27
N ASN A 226 -14.36 0.63 -14.24
CA ASN A 226 -14.23 0.09 -12.89
C ASN A 226 -14.90 -1.27 -12.72
N GLY A 227 -16.11 -1.44 -13.20
CA GLY A 227 -16.90 -2.67 -13.03
C GLY A 227 -16.23 -3.92 -13.62
N LYS A 228 -15.52 -3.78 -14.72
CA LYS A 228 -14.81 -4.89 -15.39
C LYS A 228 -13.69 -5.51 -14.54
N PHE A 229 -13.13 -4.75 -13.62
CA PHE A 229 -11.99 -5.17 -12.80
C PHE A 229 -12.40 -5.73 -11.45
N MET A 230 -13.69 -5.81 -11.13
CA MET A 230 -14.20 -6.32 -9.86
C MET A 230 -14.09 -7.85 -9.75
N THR A 231 -12.92 -8.36 -10.06
CA THR A 231 -12.56 -9.79 -9.95
C THR A 231 -11.05 -9.93 -9.77
N SER A 232 -10.63 -10.87 -8.92
CA SER A 232 -9.22 -11.22 -8.71
C SER A 232 -8.30 -10.02 -8.38
N GLN A 233 -8.84 -8.99 -7.75
CA GLN A 233 -8.10 -7.81 -7.32
C GLN A 233 -8.41 -7.49 -5.86
N PHE A 234 -7.50 -6.74 -5.22
CA PHE A 234 -7.66 -6.22 -3.88
C PHE A 234 -7.69 -4.70 -3.89
N VAL A 235 -8.41 -4.15 -2.92
CA VAL A 235 -8.54 -2.69 -2.77
C VAL A 235 -7.31 -2.13 -2.09
N LEU A 236 -6.86 -0.96 -2.57
CA LEU A 236 -5.89 -0.10 -1.89
C LEU A 236 -6.57 1.22 -1.54
N ARG A 237 -6.21 1.74 -0.37
CA ARG A 237 -6.73 3.02 0.14
C ARG A 237 -5.62 4.06 0.29
N GLY A 238 -6.01 5.31 0.44
CA GLY A 238 -5.11 6.45 0.56
C GLY A 238 -4.70 7.03 -0.78
N SER A 239 -3.42 7.32 -0.93
CA SER A 239 -2.81 7.77 -2.19
C SER A 239 -1.30 7.73 -2.10
N SER A 240 -0.61 7.61 -3.24
CA SER A 240 0.84 7.64 -3.30
C SER A 240 1.38 9.07 -3.50
N GLN A 241 2.69 9.23 -3.34
CA GLN A 241 3.40 10.46 -3.66
C GLN A 241 3.32 10.85 -5.15
N LEU A 242 2.99 9.88 -6.01
CA LEU A 242 2.83 10.08 -7.46
C LEU A 242 1.41 10.50 -7.82
N THR A 243 0.48 10.40 -6.88
CA THR A 243 -0.92 10.80 -7.09
C THR A 243 -1.02 12.32 -7.21
N PRO A 244 -1.60 12.86 -8.28
CA PRO A 244 -1.74 14.30 -8.47
C PRO A 244 -2.51 14.97 -7.33
N ARG A 245 -2.09 16.17 -6.94
CA ARG A 245 -2.75 16.94 -5.88
C ARG A 245 -4.23 17.14 -6.17
N GLY A 246 -5.07 16.98 -5.14
CA GLY A 246 -6.53 17.12 -5.25
C GLY A 246 -7.24 15.92 -5.86
N HIS A 247 -6.52 14.82 -6.13
CA HIS A 247 -7.11 13.58 -6.63
C HIS A 247 -7.43 12.56 -5.54
N SER A 248 -6.81 12.70 -4.37
CA SER A 248 -7.03 11.81 -3.21
C SER A 248 -8.35 12.11 -2.50
N ARG A 249 -9.00 11.07 -2.00
CA ARG A 249 -10.22 11.10 -1.17
C ARG A 249 -10.20 9.90 -0.25
N ASP A 250 -10.81 10.00 0.92
CA ASP A 250 -10.93 8.87 1.84
C ASP A 250 -11.72 7.71 1.22
N THR A 251 -12.65 8.01 0.32
CA THR A 251 -13.49 7.04 -0.36
C THR A 251 -12.88 6.43 -1.62
N TYR A 252 -11.73 6.96 -2.09
CA TYR A 252 -11.07 6.46 -3.30
C TYR A 252 -10.70 4.98 -3.16
N ARG A 253 -11.12 4.17 -4.12
CA ARG A 253 -10.85 2.74 -4.19
C ARG A 253 -9.92 2.47 -5.36
N ASN A 254 -8.62 2.41 -5.11
CA ASN A 254 -7.65 1.90 -6.07
C ASN A 254 -7.60 0.36 -5.98
N PHE A 255 -7.18 -0.32 -7.04
CA PHE A 255 -7.23 -1.77 -7.09
C PHE A 255 -6.14 -2.32 -8.02
N PHE A 256 -5.53 -3.43 -7.60
CA PHE A 256 -4.56 -4.18 -8.38
C PHE A 256 -4.67 -5.67 -8.09
N THR A 257 -4.12 -6.50 -8.99
CA THR A 257 -3.99 -7.93 -8.73
C THR A 257 -3.05 -8.19 -7.56
N PRO A 258 -3.27 -9.25 -6.75
CA PRO A 258 -2.52 -9.47 -5.52
C PRO A 258 -1.02 -9.71 -5.74
N ALA A 259 -0.58 -10.13 -6.91
CA ALA A 259 0.82 -10.31 -7.25
C ALA A 259 1.50 -9.03 -7.79
N SER A 260 0.78 -7.93 -7.96
CA SER A 260 1.33 -6.68 -8.46
C SER A 260 2.28 -6.04 -7.42
N ARG A 261 3.47 -5.62 -7.88
CA ARG A 261 4.53 -5.04 -7.04
C ARG A 261 5.13 -3.74 -7.59
N TRP A 262 4.71 -3.33 -8.78
CA TRP A 262 5.33 -2.22 -9.51
C TRP A 262 4.80 -0.85 -9.08
N MET A 263 3.63 -0.78 -8.49
CA MET A 263 3.06 0.46 -7.99
C MET A 263 3.64 0.87 -6.63
N ALA A 264 3.49 2.16 -6.29
CA ALA A 264 3.90 2.71 -5.01
C ALA A 264 2.90 2.32 -3.90
N ALA A 265 2.90 1.05 -3.53
CA ALA A 265 2.03 0.47 -2.51
C ALA A 265 2.83 -0.13 -1.36
N GLY A 266 2.32 0.09 -0.15
CA GLY A 266 2.82 -0.46 1.10
C GLY A 266 1.68 -0.98 1.96
N LEU A 267 1.88 -1.01 3.28
CA LEU A 267 0.89 -1.55 4.20
C LEU A 267 0.81 -0.76 5.52
N ARG A 268 -0.37 -0.85 6.12
CA ARG A 268 -0.67 -0.46 7.49
C ARG A 268 -1.27 -1.64 8.20
N LEU A 269 -0.98 -1.81 9.47
CA LEU A 269 -1.49 -2.94 10.24
C LEU A 269 -2.79 -2.59 10.96
N ALA A 270 -3.59 -3.62 11.23
CA ALA A 270 -4.75 -3.61 12.11
C ALA A 270 -4.76 -4.85 13.00
N GLN A 271 -5.48 -4.81 14.10
CA GLN A 271 -5.69 -5.94 15.01
C GLN A 271 -7.11 -5.96 15.56
#